data_d08a4fe7559b86523720454fa0b46b6e
#
_entry.id   d08a4fe7559b86523720454fa0b46b6e
#
_cell.length_a   1.000
_cell.length_b   1.000
_cell.length_c   1.000
_cell.angle_alpha   90.00
_cell.angle_beta   90.00
_cell.angle_gamma   90.00
#
_symmetry.space_group_name_H-M   'P 1'
#
loop_
_entity.id
_entity.type
_entity.pdbx_description
1 polymer ?
#
loop_
_entity_poly.entity_id
_entity_poly.type
_entity_poly.pdbx_seq_one_letter_code
_entity_poly.pdbx_strand_id
1 'polypeptide(L)'
;MHPDDDPYADDDSGRVFWADAAADRVLARDPEEPIVVKGGISPSGVPHLGNMNEIVRGYFVAEVLRERGHEVRQVFTSDDRDPLRGLPRKLADLDGEVVDLGDVNAGALGQNLGAPYTAIPDPFGCCDSYGAHFSNLIQSSAELLGIDVEMVSNTEAYEDGDFEGVTRFLLEHAGLAREVLSEYQDKVDEDYVPFNPICGECGKVTETVTGFDAEAGTVDYVCTYMDAGDQTIEGCGHEGTATLREGKLPWRFEWPAQWRVLGVDFEPFGKDHAEGSWPSGADIARNVLGDEPPVPMAYEWFTLDGEPFSSSAGHVVLVQDVLELLEVEVVRLFFSKDPRRARDFAVEHLDQLVDEFDRMERVYFGEVEADEDERERAERVYPFLVDDVDPDRVRIPYTFAAVLGMTDDPELREEIARREGHIPEDADEATVEAALSRVALAREWARRTDNEFNYDLKRRSIPDHDFDDATEAALDDLADFLEAEDPDGDTLQGEVYETAKRHDVDIGEFFSAGYRLFFDESQGPKLGPF
;
A
#
# COMPACT_ATOMS: atom_id res chain seq x y z
N MET A 1 -14.19 15.70 -23.32
CA MET A 1 -12.87 15.60 -22.63
C MET A 1 -11.80 15.93 -23.65
N HIS A 2 -10.85 16.80 -23.32
CA HIS A 2 -9.71 17.10 -24.20
C HIS A 2 -8.82 15.86 -24.35
N PRO A 3 -8.16 15.61 -25.51
CA PRO A 3 -7.30 14.45 -25.67
C PRO A 3 -6.19 14.33 -24.63
N ASP A 4 -5.65 15.46 -24.14
CA ASP A 4 -4.58 15.48 -23.14
C ASP A 4 -5.08 15.16 -21.72
N ASP A 5 -6.40 15.12 -21.51
CA ASP A 5 -7.05 14.83 -20.24
C ASP A 5 -7.48 13.34 -20.14
N ASP A 6 -7.12 12.52 -21.14
CA ASP A 6 -7.42 11.10 -21.10
C ASP A 6 -6.53 10.41 -20.03
N PRO A 7 -7.11 9.95 -18.91
CA PRO A 7 -6.35 9.31 -17.85
C PRO A 7 -5.88 7.89 -18.22
N TYR A 8 -6.42 7.34 -19.32
CA TYR A 8 -6.03 6.05 -19.89
C TYR A 8 -5.21 6.20 -21.18
N ALA A 9 -4.73 7.42 -21.47
CA ALA A 9 -3.97 7.66 -22.69
C ALA A 9 -2.91 6.58 -22.88
N ASP A 10 -3.01 5.85 -23.97
CA ASP A 10 -2.01 4.87 -24.37
C ASP A 10 -0.71 5.60 -24.69
N ASP A 11 0.34 5.14 -24.06
CA ASP A 11 1.65 5.58 -24.40
C ASP A 11 2.21 4.67 -25.49
N ASP A 12 2.06 5.11 -26.72
CA ASP A 12 2.64 4.49 -27.92
C ASP A 12 4.20 4.66 -27.97
N SER A 13 4.81 5.18 -26.88
CA SER A 13 6.25 5.46 -26.84
C SER A 13 7.12 4.21 -26.88
N GLY A 14 6.56 3.03 -26.65
CA GLY A 14 7.32 1.78 -26.54
C GLY A 14 8.20 1.71 -25.29
N ARG A 15 7.93 2.52 -24.28
CA ARG A 15 8.66 2.51 -23.01
C ARG A 15 8.41 1.21 -22.25
N VAL A 16 9.46 0.66 -21.71
CA VAL A 16 9.42 -0.58 -20.90
C VAL A 16 8.81 -0.32 -19.52
N PHE A 17 9.01 0.89 -19.01
CA PHE A 17 8.48 1.33 -17.71
C PHE A 17 7.44 2.43 -17.89
N TRP A 18 6.22 2.22 -17.40
CA TRP A 18 5.12 3.16 -17.53
C TRP A 18 5.40 4.54 -16.89
N ALA A 19 6.25 4.61 -15.84
CA ALA A 19 6.62 5.87 -15.20
C ALA A 19 7.46 6.77 -16.11
N ASP A 20 8.27 6.18 -17.02
CA ASP A 20 8.98 6.95 -18.05
C ASP A 20 8.01 7.68 -18.97
N ALA A 21 6.98 7.00 -19.37
CA ALA A 21 5.95 7.53 -20.24
C ALA A 21 5.12 8.64 -19.58
N ALA A 22 4.78 8.45 -18.32
CA ALA A 22 4.13 9.49 -17.53
C ALA A 22 5.04 10.73 -17.41
N ALA A 23 6.33 10.54 -17.11
CA ALA A 23 7.30 11.62 -17.04
C ALA A 23 7.48 12.32 -18.40
N ASP A 24 7.51 11.59 -19.52
CA ASP A 24 7.56 12.19 -20.87
C ASP A 24 6.34 13.10 -21.12
N ARG A 25 5.14 12.71 -20.70
CA ARG A 25 3.92 13.52 -20.80
C ARG A 25 4.00 14.80 -19.96
N VAL A 26 4.53 14.70 -18.73
CA VAL A 26 4.75 15.86 -17.86
C VAL A 26 5.72 16.83 -18.52
N LEU A 27 6.89 16.36 -18.94
CA LEU A 27 7.94 17.18 -19.53
C LEU A 27 7.54 17.78 -20.88
N ALA A 28 6.63 17.16 -21.63
CA ALA A 28 6.10 17.72 -22.87
C ALA A 28 5.31 19.02 -22.67
N ARG A 29 4.87 19.31 -21.43
CA ARG A 29 4.16 20.55 -21.05
C ARG A 29 5.08 21.67 -20.61
N ASP A 30 6.41 21.45 -20.56
CA ASP A 30 7.44 22.43 -20.11
C ASP A 30 7.11 23.00 -18.71
N PRO A 31 6.94 22.13 -17.68
CA PRO A 31 6.50 22.54 -16.35
C PRO A 31 7.53 23.46 -15.67
N GLU A 32 7.08 24.33 -14.78
CA GLU A 32 7.96 25.11 -13.90
C GLU A 32 8.49 24.21 -12.76
N GLU A 33 9.69 24.46 -12.29
CA GLU A 33 10.27 23.75 -11.15
C GLU A 33 9.99 24.44 -9.81
N PRO A 34 9.74 23.69 -8.73
CA PRO A 34 9.72 22.24 -8.67
C PRO A 34 8.47 21.64 -9.35
N ILE A 35 8.67 20.54 -10.11
CA ILE A 35 7.56 19.77 -10.67
C ILE A 35 6.77 19.11 -9.52
N VAL A 36 5.45 19.31 -9.49
CA VAL A 36 4.61 18.83 -8.40
C VAL A 36 3.87 17.55 -8.79
N VAL A 37 4.20 16.46 -8.11
CA VAL A 37 3.51 15.17 -8.19
C VAL A 37 2.59 15.05 -6.97
N LYS A 38 1.28 14.94 -7.19
CA LYS A 38 0.30 14.92 -6.10
C LYS A 38 -0.48 13.61 -6.07
N GLY A 39 -0.79 13.15 -4.88
CA GLY A 39 -1.88 12.22 -4.55
C GLY A 39 -2.70 12.79 -3.41
N GLY A 40 -3.74 12.11 -2.97
CA GLY A 40 -4.53 12.55 -1.83
C GLY A 40 -5.62 11.58 -1.40
N ILE A 41 -6.03 11.69 -0.14
CA ILE A 41 -7.05 10.83 0.44
C ILE A 41 -7.80 11.55 1.56
N SER A 42 -9.08 11.24 1.75
CA SER A 42 -9.79 11.55 2.99
C SER A 42 -9.35 10.59 4.10
N PRO A 43 -8.87 11.06 5.27
CA PRO A 43 -8.47 10.23 6.40
C PRO A 43 -9.69 9.68 7.14
N SER A 44 -10.54 8.94 6.42
CA SER A 44 -11.87 8.52 6.86
C SER A 44 -11.87 7.24 7.71
N GLY A 45 -10.74 6.52 7.79
CA GLY A 45 -10.60 5.25 8.52
C GLY A 45 -9.28 4.57 8.21
N VAL A 46 -9.22 3.26 8.48
CA VAL A 46 -7.99 2.45 8.35
C VAL A 46 -7.42 2.55 6.94
N PRO A 47 -6.21 3.10 6.75
CA PRO A 47 -5.54 3.05 5.47
C PRO A 47 -5.09 1.61 5.20
N HIS A 48 -5.23 1.17 3.97
CA HIS A 48 -4.82 -0.17 3.56
C HIS A 48 -3.84 -0.10 2.38
N LEU A 49 -3.20 -1.21 2.07
CA LEU A 49 -2.22 -1.31 0.98
C LEU A 49 -2.73 -0.68 -0.34
N GLY A 50 -4.04 -0.79 -0.62
CA GLY A 50 -4.66 -0.17 -1.80
C GLY A 50 -4.55 1.35 -1.86
N ASN A 51 -4.53 2.02 -0.72
CA ASN A 51 -4.38 3.48 -0.65
C ASN A 51 -2.94 3.93 -1.00
N MET A 52 -1.96 3.03 -0.92
CA MET A 52 -0.59 3.33 -1.30
C MET A 52 -0.39 3.46 -2.83
N ASN A 53 -1.38 3.09 -3.65
CA ASN A 53 -1.26 3.24 -5.11
C ASN A 53 -0.86 4.66 -5.53
N GLU A 54 -1.52 5.68 -4.97
CA GLU A 54 -1.25 7.07 -5.35
C GLU A 54 0.13 7.52 -4.90
N ILE A 55 0.53 7.14 -3.68
CA ILE A 55 1.85 7.49 -3.13
C ILE A 55 2.96 6.78 -3.92
N VAL A 56 2.88 5.45 -4.06
CA VAL A 56 3.97 4.67 -4.69
C VAL A 56 4.06 4.92 -6.19
N ARG A 57 2.93 5.10 -6.88
CA ARG A 57 2.95 5.44 -8.30
C ARG A 57 3.44 6.87 -8.53
N GLY A 58 3.03 7.80 -7.68
CA GLY A 58 3.59 9.15 -7.66
C GLY A 58 5.10 9.13 -7.45
N TYR A 59 5.59 8.31 -6.51
CA TYR A 59 7.02 8.12 -6.25
C TYR A 59 7.79 7.67 -7.50
N PHE A 60 7.32 6.65 -8.23
CA PHE A 60 8.03 6.21 -9.44
C PHE A 60 8.14 7.31 -10.49
N VAL A 61 7.09 8.09 -10.69
CA VAL A 61 7.14 9.22 -11.64
C VAL A 61 8.09 10.31 -11.13
N ALA A 62 8.03 10.62 -9.82
CA ALA A 62 8.92 11.59 -9.19
C ALA A 62 10.39 11.17 -9.31
N GLU A 63 10.71 9.90 -9.06
CA GLU A 63 12.09 9.39 -9.17
C GLU A 63 12.60 9.42 -10.63
N VAL A 64 11.76 9.06 -11.61
CA VAL A 64 12.13 9.18 -13.03
C VAL A 64 12.40 10.65 -13.40
N LEU A 65 11.61 11.60 -12.92
CA LEU A 65 11.84 13.02 -13.15
C LEU A 65 13.13 13.50 -12.47
N ARG A 66 13.41 13.07 -11.23
CA ARG A 66 14.66 13.38 -10.50
C ARG A 66 15.89 12.79 -11.20
N GLU A 67 15.79 11.53 -11.67
CA GLU A 67 16.86 10.90 -12.49
C GLU A 67 17.19 11.73 -13.75
N ARG A 68 16.17 12.36 -14.35
CA ARG A 68 16.34 13.23 -15.52
C ARG A 68 16.85 14.63 -15.18
N GLY A 69 17.08 14.93 -13.91
CA GLY A 69 17.72 16.15 -13.40
C GLY A 69 16.76 17.26 -13.03
N HIS A 70 15.46 16.97 -12.84
CA HIS A 70 14.45 17.94 -12.43
C HIS A 70 14.31 18.01 -10.91
N GLU A 71 13.98 19.19 -10.39
CA GLU A 71 13.55 19.37 -9.00
C GLU A 71 12.08 18.94 -8.89
N VAL A 72 11.77 17.98 -7.99
CA VAL A 72 10.44 17.41 -7.86
C VAL A 72 9.98 17.44 -6.42
N ARG A 73 8.78 17.95 -6.22
CA ARG A 73 8.06 17.95 -4.95
C ARG A 73 6.93 16.92 -5.03
N GLN A 74 7.02 15.85 -4.23
CA GLN A 74 5.95 14.89 -4.09
C GLN A 74 5.10 15.25 -2.90
N VAL A 75 3.81 15.55 -3.11
CA VAL A 75 2.87 15.94 -2.08
C VAL A 75 1.73 14.93 -1.97
N PHE A 76 1.18 14.79 -0.76
CA PHE A 76 0.00 13.99 -0.53
C PHE A 76 -0.99 14.77 0.33
N THR A 77 -2.15 15.12 -0.24
CA THR A 77 -3.17 15.88 0.48
C THR A 77 -3.98 14.97 1.39
N SER A 78 -4.12 15.39 2.65
CA SER A 78 -5.12 14.85 3.54
C SER A 78 -6.38 15.72 3.41
N ASP A 79 -7.47 15.16 2.88
CA ASP A 79 -8.75 15.84 2.79
C ASP A 79 -9.46 15.83 4.16
N ASP A 80 -8.72 16.24 5.19
CA ASP A 80 -9.07 16.19 6.61
C ASP A 80 -10.13 17.20 7.04
N ARG A 81 -10.48 18.12 6.13
CA ARG A 81 -11.61 19.03 6.29
C ARG A 81 -12.94 18.43 5.82
N ASP A 82 -12.92 17.22 5.28
CA ASP A 82 -14.12 16.48 4.95
C ASP A 82 -14.91 16.11 6.21
N PRO A 83 -16.27 16.13 6.12
CA PRO A 83 -17.10 15.74 7.25
C PRO A 83 -17.13 14.22 7.44
N LEU A 84 -17.11 13.77 8.70
CA LEU A 84 -17.38 12.37 9.03
C LEU A 84 -18.83 12.03 8.69
N ARG A 85 -19.05 11.28 7.62
CA ARG A 85 -20.39 10.94 7.11
C ARG A 85 -20.96 9.65 7.69
N GLY A 86 -20.14 8.81 8.30
CA GLY A 86 -20.55 7.54 8.90
C GLY A 86 -19.52 7.01 9.87
N LEU A 87 -19.96 6.13 10.77
CA LEU A 87 -19.05 5.50 11.71
C LEU A 87 -18.29 4.35 11.03
N PRO A 88 -16.95 4.30 11.15
CA PRO A 88 -16.18 3.17 10.68
C PRO A 88 -16.49 1.91 11.51
N ARG A 89 -16.38 0.73 10.93
CA ARG A 89 -16.55 -0.54 11.67
C ARG A 89 -15.25 -0.95 12.38
N LYS A 90 -14.13 -0.67 11.73
CA LYS A 90 -12.77 -0.96 12.18
C LYS A 90 -11.97 0.33 12.23
N LEU A 91 -11.03 0.36 13.14
CA LEU A 91 -10.03 1.41 13.33
C LEU A 91 -8.67 0.73 13.46
N ALA A 92 -7.59 1.46 13.28
CA ALA A 92 -6.26 0.98 13.59
C ALA A 92 -5.55 2.01 14.45
N ASP A 93 -4.72 1.57 15.40
CA ASP A 93 -3.82 2.45 16.12
C ASP A 93 -2.58 2.79 15.29
N LEU A 94 -1.67 3.60 15.81
CA LEU A 94 -0.46 4.00 15.09
C LEU A 94 0.56 2.87 14.94
N ASP A 95 0.44 1.79 15.71
CA ASP A 95 1.25 0.59 15.57
C ASP A 95 0.68 -0.37 14.49
N GLY A 96 -0.51 -0.05 13.95
CA GLY A 96 -1.18 -0.83 12.91
C GLY A 96 -2.11 -1.92 13.45
N GLU A 97 -2.34 -1.99 14.78
CA GLU A 97 -3.27 -2.95 15.36
C GLU A 97 -4.72 -2.56 15.02
N VAL A 98 -5.42 -3.43 14.29
CA VAL A 98 -6.80 -3.21 13.86
C VAL A 98 -7.78 -3.63 14.96
N VAL A 99 -8.61 -2.69 15.40
CA VAL A 99 -9.59 -2.87 16.47
C VAL A 99 -11.01 -2.62 16.00
N ASP A 100 -11.99 -3.19 16.71
CA ASP A 100 -13.40 -2.91 16.46
C ASP A 100 -13.80 -1.54 17.04
N LEU A 101 -14.77 -0.88 16.41
CA LEU A 101 -15.30 0.41 16.88
C LEU A 101 -15.75 0.35 18.36
N GLY A 102 -16.17 -0.83 18.84
CA GLY A 102 -16.58 -1.03 20.23
C GLY A 102 -15.44 -0.97 21.26
N ASP A 103 -14.21 -1.11 20.82
CA ASP A 103 -13.03 -1.14 21.67
C ASP A 103 -12.45 0.27 21.94
N VAL A 104 -12.96 1.28 21.24
CA VAL A 104 -12.58 2.68 21.37
C VAL A 104 -13.75 3.56 21.83
N ASN A 105 -13.54 4.86 22.00
CA ASN A 105 -14.59 5.80 22.37
C ASN A 105 -15.54 6.13 21.19
N ALA A 106 -16.31 5.13 20.76
CA ALA A 106 -17.28 5.27 19.68
C ALA A 106 -18.32 6.38 19.91
N GLY A 107 -18.64 6.69 21.19
CA GLY A 107 -19.58 7.76 21.53
C GLY A 107 -19.09 9.15 21.10
N ALA A 108 -17.81 9.40 21.21
CA ALA A 108 -17.20 10.63 20.74
C ALA A 108 -17.29 10.79 19.22
N LEU A 109 -17.09 9.71 18.45
CA LEU A 109 -17.26 9.71 16.99
C LEU A 109 -18.72 9.98 16.59
N GLY A 110 -19.66 9.26 17.22
CA GLY A 110 -21.10 9.41 16.91
C GLY A 110 -21.67 10.79 17.20
N GLN A 111 -21.15 11.50 18.21
CA GLN A 111 -21.55 12.87 18.54
C GLN A 111 -21.04 13.90 17.52
N ASN A 112 -19.98 13.59 16.79
CA ASN A 112 -19.32 14.49 15.85
C ASN A 112 -19.62 14.15 14.38
N LEU A 113 -20.62 13.33 14.09
CA LEU A 113 -21.05 13.10 12.69
C LEU A 113 -21.37 14.46 12.02
N GLY A 114 -20.82 14.65 10.83
CA GLY A 114 -20.93 15.88 10.04
C GLY A 114 -19.87 16.95 10.35
N ALA A 115 -19.06 16.79 11.38
CA ALA A 115 -17.92 17.65 11.64
C ALA A 115 -16.70 17.24 10.78
N PRO A 116 -15.81 18.19 10.44
CA PRO A 116 -14.51 17.88 9.82
C PRO A 116 -13.71 16.87 10.62
N TYR A 117 -12.93 16.01 9.96
CA TYR A 117 -12.10 15.00 10.65
C TYR A 117 -11.14 15.62 11.66
N THR A 118 -10.63 16.82 11.38
CA THR A 118 -9.75 17.58 12.29
C THR A 118 -10.48 18.16 13.52
N ALA A 119 -11.80 18.29 13.49
CA ALA A 119 -12.61 18.73 14.63
C ALA A 119 -13.08 17.56 15.53
N ILE A 120 -12.78 16.33 15.17
CA ILE A 120 -13.20 15.12 15.89
C ILE A 120 -12.07 14.66 16.81
N PRO A 121 -12.33 14.44 18.11
CA PRO A 121 -11.31 13.87 18.99
C PRO A 121 -10.78 12.53 18.51
N ASP A 122 -9.47 12.34 18.62
CA ASP A 122 -8.84 11.05 18.33
C ASP A 122 -9.39 9.96 19.26
N PRO A 123 -9.93 8.85 18.72
CA PRO A 123 -10.49 7.77 19.52
C PRO A 123 -9.46 7.02 20.37
N PHE A 124 -8.18 7.08 19.99
CA PHE A 124 -7.06 6.48 20.73
C PHE A 124 -6.38 7.47 21.68
N GLY A 125 -6.57 8.77 21.47
CA GLY A 125 -6.04 9.83 22.31
C GLY A 125 -4.53 10.05 22.18
N CYS A 126 -3.92 9.60 21.09
CA CYS A 126 -2.49 9.78 20.81
C CYS A 126 -2.19 10.94 19.86
N CYS A 127 -3.21 11.48 19.19
CA CYS A 127 -3.11 12.58 18.24
C CYS A 127 -4.09 13.72 18.59
N ASP A 128 -3.91 14.86 17.95
CA ASP A 128 -4.75 16.04 18.20
C ASP A 128 -6.20 15.84 17.72
N SER A 129 -6.39 15.03 16.69
CA SER A 129 -7.71 14.75 16.11
C SER A 129 -7.76 13.39 15.42
N TYR A 130 -8.98 12.95 15.07
CA TYR A 130 -9.22 11.79 14.21
C TYR A 130 -8.51 11.93 12.85
N GLY A 131 -8.62 13.10 12.21
CA GLY A 131 -7.94 13.38 10.94
C GLY A 131 -6.42 13.28 11.06
N ALA A 132 -5.83 13.88 12.11
CA ALA A 132 -4.40 13.80 12.38
C ALA A 132 -3.92 12.36 12.62
N HIS A 133 -4.71 11.56 13.35
CA HIS A 133 -4.39 10.16 13.61
C HIS A 133 -4.22 9.36 12.31
N PHE A 134 -5.23 9.38 11.43
CA PHE A 134 -5.18 8.62 10.19
C PHE A 134 -4.23 9.20 9.14
N SER A 135 -4.01 10.52 9.12
CA SER A 135 -2.97 11.15 8.30
C SER A 135 -1.57 10.68 8.73
N ASN A 136 -1.30 10.59 10.04
CA ASN A 136 -0.03 10.06 10.56
C ASN A 136 0.16 8.60 10.20
N LEU A 137 -0.90 7.78 10.24
CA LEU A 137 -0.82 6.37 9.86
C LEU A 137 -0.54 6.19 8.36
N ILE A 138 -1.09 7.05 7.50
CA ILE A 138 -0.78 7.08 6.06
C ILE A 138 0.68 7.49 5.84
N GLN A 139 1.14 8.54 6.52
CA GLN A 139 2.53 8.99 6.42
C GLN A 139 3.50 7.90 6.87
N SER A 140 3.27 7.28 8.03
CA SER A 140 4.08 6.16 8.52
C SER A 140 4.11 4.99 7.53
N SER A 141 2.99 4.70 6.86
CA SER A 141 2.92 3.67 5.81
C SER A 141 3.80 4.00 4.60
N ALA A 142 3.87 5.28 4.20
CA ALA A 142 4.77 5.72 3.14
C ALA A 142 6.25 5.64 3.57
N GLU A 143 6.56 6.07 4.78
CA GLU A 143 7.91 6.00 5.36
C GLU A 143 8.41 4.55 5.48
N LEU A 144 7.55 3.61 5.86
CA LEU A 144 7.88 2.18 5.89
C LEU A 144 8.20 1.61 4.50
N LEU A 145 7.61 2.19 3.43
CA LEU A 145 7.96 1.86 2.05
C LEU A 145 9.19 2.63 1.54
N GLY A 146 9.88 3.39 2.41
CA GLY A 146 11.03 4.21 2.05
C GLY A 146 10.68 5.41 1.17
N ILE A 147 9.44 5.90 1.23
CA ILE A 147 8.96 7.01 0.41
C ILE A 147 8.76 8.24 1.29
N ASP A 148 9.55 9.28 1.03
CA ASP A 148 9.40 10.58 1.64
C ASP A 148 8.38 11.41 0.85
N VAL A 149 7.23 11.68 1.45
CA VAL A 149 6.13 12.43 0.86
C VAL A 149 5.73 13.58 1.78
N GLU A 150 5.55 14.77 1.22
CA GLU A 150 5.08 15.93 1.95
C GLU A 150 3.57 15.84 2.19
N MET A 151 3.16 15.63 3.45
CA MET A 151 1.74 15.64 3.83
C MET A 151 1.22 17.08 3.88
N VAL A 152 0.09 17.33 3.22
CA VAL A 152 -0.58 18.64 3.18
C VAL A 152 -1.98 18.51 3.77
N SER A 153 -2.23 19.17 4.90
CA SER A 153 -3.56 19.26 5.50
C SER A 153 -4.44 20.26 4.76
N ASN A 154 -5.58 19.81 4.25
CA ASN A 154 -6.56 20.73 3.68
C ASN A 154 -7.11 21.71 4.73
N THR A 155 -7.28 21.27 5.97
CA THR A 155 -7.73 22.14 7.06
C THR A 155 -6.75 23.30 7.28
N GLU A 156 -5.45 23.02 7.40
CA GLU A 156 -4.43 24.05 7.57
C GLU A 156 -4.40 24.99 6.36
N ALA A 157 -4.45 24.47 5.14
CA ALA A 157 -4.44 25.27 3.92
C ALA A 157 -5.65 26.23 3.82
N TYR A 158 -6.85 25.78 4.26
CA TYR A 158 -8.01 26.69 4.36
C TYR A 158 -7.82 27.75 5.46
N GLU A 159 -7.34 27.37 6.63
CA GLU A 159 -7.14 28.27 7.78
C GLU A 159 -6.05 29.31 7.51
N ASP A 160 -4.99 28.94 6.82
CA ASP A 160 -3.91 29.83 6.37
C ASP A 160 -4.37 30.76 5.23
N GLY A 161 -5.44 30.38 4.51
CA GLY A 161 -6.06 31.17 3.46
C GLY A 161 -5.56 30.86 2.06
N ASP A 162 -4.87 29.76 1.85
CA ASP A 162 -4.36 29.33 0.53
C ASP A 162 -5.49 29.12 -0.48
N PHE A 163 -6.64 28.62 -0.01
CA PHE A 163 -7.86 28.46 -0.81
C PHE A 163 -8.69 29.73 -0.95
N GLU A 164 -8.41 30.82 -0.22
CA GLU A 164 -9.27 32.02 -0.21
C GLU A 164 -9.39 32.65 -1.61
N GLY A 165 -8.27 32.72 -2.34
CA GLY A 165 -8.23 33.29 -3.68
C GLY A 165 -9.07 32.55 -4.70
N VAL A 166 -8.92 31.21 -4.76
CA VAL A 166 -9.65 30.35 -5.69
C VAL A 166 -11.13 30.24 -5.30
N THR A 167 -11.45 30.19 -4.01
CA THR A 167 -12.82 30.17 -3.52
C THR A 167 -13.55 31.48 -3.89
N ARG A 168 -12.93 32.64 -3.66
CA ARG A 168 -13.45 33.92 -4.05
C ARG A 168 -13.74 34.00 -5.56
N PHE A 169 -12.78 33.53 -6.37
CA PHE A 169 -12.92 33.48 -7.81
C PHE A 169 -14.13 32.61 -8.24
N LEU A 170 -14.31 31.44 -7.64
CA LEU A 170 -15.43 30.53 -7.90
C LEU A 170 -16.78 31.16 -7.52
N LEU A 171 -16.85 31.93 -6.42
CA LEU A 171 -18.05 32.65 -6.00
C LEU A 171 -18.39 33.80 -6.97
N GLU A 172 -17.39 34.57 -7.41
CA GLU A 172 -17.57 35.63 -8.41
C GLU A 172 -18.07 35.09 -9.75
N HIS A 173 -17.70 33.85 -10.09
CA HIS A 173 -18.07 33.17 -11.32
C HIS A 173 -19.05 32.00 -11.09
N ALA A 174 -19.86 32.07 -9.99
CA ALA A 174 -20.76 30.96 -9.60
C ALA A 174 -21.75 30.55 -10.70
N GLY A 175 -22.15 31.49 -11.58
CA GLY A 175 -23.00 31.20 -12.73
C GLY A 175 -22.33 30.25 -13.74
N LEU A 176 -21.07 30.53 -14.09
CA LEU A 176 -20.26 29.67 -14.98
C LEU A 176 -19.93 28.33 -14.30
N ALA A 177 -19.57 28.35 -13.02
CA ALA A 177 -19.29 27.14 -12.25
C ALA A 177 -20.51 26.21 -12.23
N ARG A 178 -21.71 26.72 -12.05
CA ARG A 178 -22.98 25.96 -12.15
C ARG A 178 -23.23 25.41 -13.54
N GLU A 179 -23.04 26.22 -14.58
CA GLU A 179 -23.23 25.80 -15.97
C GLU A 179 -22.37 24.61 -16.30
N VAL A 180 -21.08 24.67 -15.99
CA VAL A 180 -20.15 23.56 -16.22
C VAL A 180 -20.51 22.34 -15.36
N LEU A 181 -20.75 22.52 -14.06
CA LEU A 181 -21.06 21.38 -13.18
C LEU A 181 -22.38 20.68 -13.54
N SER A 182 -23.36 21.41 -14.05
CA SER A 182 -24.67 20.86 -14.45
C SER A 182 -24.61 19.86 -15.59
N GLU A 183 -23.52 19.81 -16.35
CA GLU A 183 -23.27 18.77 -17.36
C GLU A 183 -22.93 17.40 -16.73
N TYR A 184 -22.52 17.39 -15.46
CA TYR A 184 -22.04 16.20 -14.74
C TYR A 184 -22.93 15.79 -13.55
N GLN A 185 -23.81 16.68 -13.08
CA GLN A 185 -24.69 16.42 -11.93
C GLN A 185 -26.10 16.98 -12.16
N ASP A 186 -27.11 16.17 -11.87
CA ASP A 186 -28.53 16.57 -12.00
C ASP A 186 -29.01 17.52 -10.89
N LYS A 187 -28.30 17.59 -9.76
CA LYS A 187 -28.69 18.37 -8.57
C LYS A 187 -27.99 19.75 -8.50
N VAL A 188 -27.84 20.44 -9.62
CA VAL A 188 -27.28 21.80 -9.67
C VAL A 188 -28.40 22.76 -10.06
N ASP A 189 -28.99 23.44 -9.07
CA ASP A 189 -30.04 24.43 -9.28
C ASP A 189 -29.47 25.84 -9.43
N GLU A 190 -30.37 26.81 -9.68
CA GLU A 190 -29.98 28.22 -9.89
C GLU A 190 -29.39 28.86 -8.62
N ASP A 191 -29.70 28.32 -7.44
CA ASP A 191 -29.27 28.83 -6.13
C ASP A 191 -28.01 28.09 -5.60
N TYR A 192 -27.50 27.08 -6.32
CA TYR A 192 -26.31 26.37 -5.90
C TYR A 192 -25.09 27.28 -5.78
N VAL A 193 -24.40 27.23 -4.64
CA VAL A 193 -23.17 27.98 -4.36
C VAL A 193 -22.04 27.00 -4.09
N PRO A 194 -20.88 27.10 -4.78
CA PRO A 194 -19.78 26.16 -4.65
C PRO A 194 -18.95 26.38 -3.36
N PHE A 195 -19.62 26.40 -2.21
CA PHE A 195 -18.99 26.52 -0.90
C PHE A 195 -19.84 25.87 0.19
N ASN A 196 -19.24 25.11 1.06
CA ASN A 196 -19.86 24.43 2.18
C ASN A 196 -19.32 25.03 3.49
N PRO A 197 -20.07 25.94 4.16
CA PRO A 197 -19.65 26.50 5.44
C PRO A 197 -19.57 25.47 6.56
N ILE A 198 -18.71 25.75 7.54
CA ILE A 198 -18.71 25.05 8.84
C ILE A 198 -19.57 25.88 9.79
N CYS A 199 -20.58 25.24 10.38
CA CYS A 199 -21.49 25.93 11.29
C CYS A 199 -20.78 26.40 12.56
N GLY A 200 -20.79 27.70 12.84
CA GLY A 200 -20.15 28.28 14.02
C GLY A 200 -20.77 27.87 15.36
N GLU A 201 -21.99 27.30 15.37
CA GLU A 201 -22.67 26.84 16.59
C GLU A 201 -22.38 25.37 16.89
N CYS A 202 -22.47 24.45 15.89
CA CYS A 202 -22.33 23.01 16.11
C CYS A 202 -21.11 22.36 15.45
N GLY A 203 -20.31 23.12 14.70
CA GLY A 203 -19.08 22.64 14.06
C GLY A 203 -19.27 21.72 12.85
N LYS A 204 -20.50 21.47 12.42
CA LYS A 204 -20.78 20.60 11.26
C LYS A 204 -20.64 21.37 9.96
N VAL A 205 -20.19 20.68 8.92
CA VAL A 205 -20.25 21.19 7.55
C VAL A 205 -21.71 21.28 7.12
N THR A 206 -22.12 22.34 6.46
CA THR A 206 -23.49 22.51 5.91
C THR A 206 -23.43 22.85 4.43
N GLU A 207 -24.41 22.38 3.68
CA GLU A 207 -24.48 22.58 2.23
C GLU A 207 -25.55 23.66 1.85
N THR A 208 -26.26 24.22 2.83
CA THR A 208 -27.32 25.21 2.59
C THR A 208 -26.80 26.63 2.75
N VAL A 209 -26.42 27.20 1.63
CA VAL A 209 -26.01 28.60 1.53
C VAL A 209 -27.21 29.46 1.12
N THR A 210 -27.41 30.61 1.78
CA THR A 210 -28.52 31.52 1.53
C THR A 210 -28.10 32.83 0.83
N GLY A 211 -26.79 33.10 0.82
CA GLY A 211 -26.23 34.27 0.14
C GLY A 211 -24.72 34.30 0.26
N PHE A 212 -24.08 35.14 -0.52
CA PHE A 212 -22.62 35.35 -0.40
C PHE A 212 -22.27 36.79 -0.84
N ASP A 213 -21.17 37.28 -0.25
CA ASP A 213 -20.51 38.54 -0.65
C ASP A 213 -19.04 38.20 -0.99
N ALA A 214 -18.76 38.09 -2.30
CA ALA A 214 -17.43 37.73 -2.77
C ALA A 214 -16.38 38.81 -2.47
N GLU A 215 -16.78 40.11 -2.45
CA GLU A 215 -15.89 41.22 -2.12
C GLU A 215 -15.49 41.17 -0.62
N ALA A 216 -16.48 40.97 0.25
CA ALA A 216 -16.24 40.78 1.68
C ALA A 216 -15.60 39.45 2.02
N GLY A 217 -15.72 38.45 1.16
CA GLY A 217 -15.26 37.08 1.42
C GLY A 217 -16.09 36.38 2.47
N THR A 218 -17.41 36.50 2.40
CA THR A 218 -18.36 35.93 3.37
C THR A 218 -19.47 35.16 2.68
N VAL A 219 -20.00 34.17 3.38
CA VAL A 219 -21.09 33.29 2.93
C VAL A 219 -22.11 33.17 4.06
N ASP A 220 -23.39 33.52 3.77
CA ASP A 220 -24.51 33.36 4.69
C ASP A 220 -25.11 31.96 4.53
N TYR A 221 -25.41 31.29 5.64
CA TYR A 221 -25.86 29.89 5.64
C TYR A 221 -26.95 29.62 6.69
N VAL A 222 -27.63 28.49 6.47
CA VAL A 222 -28.48 27.85 7.48
C VAL A 222 -27.96 26.43 7.71
N CYS A 223 -27.69 26.06 8.94
CA CYS A 223 -27.24 24.73 9.29
C CYS A 223 -28.41 23.74 9.21
N THR A 224 -28.61 23.14 8.05
CA THR A 224 -29.64 22.13 7.77
C THR A 224 -29.08 20.72 7.85
N TYR A 225 -29.83 19.75 7.35
CA TYR A 225 -29.38 18.37 7.26
C TYR A 225 -28.35 18.18 6.13
N MET A 226 -27.48 17.18 6.31
CA MET A 226 -26.56 16.69 5.28
C MET A 226 -26.98 15.27 4.87
N ASP A 227 -27.02 15.02 3.57
CA ASP A 227 -27.22 13.66 3.02
C ASP A 227 -25.89 12.89 3.09
N ALA A 228 -25.88 11.78 3.80
CA ALA A 228 -24.74 10.91 4.00
C ALA A 228 -24.97 9.49 3.44
N GLY A 229 -25.63 9.40 2.30
CA GLY A 229 -26.01 8.16 1.64
C GLY A 229 -27.18 7.48 2.31
N ASP A 230 -26.94 6.41 3.06
CA ASP A 230 -27.99 5.65 3.74
C ASP A 230 -28.56 6.35 4.99
N GLN A 231 -27.98 7.47 5.41
CA GLN A 231 -28.41 8.22 6.59
C GLN A 231 -28.42 9.73 6.35
N THR A 232 -29.18 10.44 7.17
CA THR A 232 -29.23 11.89 7.20
C THR A 232 -28.61 12.39 8.51
N ILE A 233 -27.70 13.33 8.41
CA ILE A 233 -27.06 13.99 9.56
C ILE A 233 -27.78 15.30 9.80
N GLU A 234 -28.50 15.42 10.92
CA GLU A 234 -29.26 16.60 11.25
C GLU A 234 -28.36 17.81 11.58
N GLY A 235 -28.70 18.97 11.04
CA GLY A 235 -28.10 20.25 11.43
C GLY A 235 -28.75 20.81 12.70
N CYS A 236 -28.23 21.94 13.22
CA CYS A 236 -28.75 22.56 14.44
C CYS A 236 -29.77 23.68 14.16
N GLY A 237 -30.01 24.06 12.91
CA GLY A 237 -30.90 25.13 12.51
C GLY A 237 -30.32 26.55 12.70
N HIS A 238 -29.05 26.68 13.05
CA HIS A 238 -28.38 27.97 13.21
C HIS A 238 -28.26 28.69 11.87
N GLU A 239 -28.59 30.00 11.89
CA GLU A 239 -28.35 30.93 10.78
C GLU A 239 -27.08 31.72 11.10
N GLY A 240 -26.10 31.72 10.19
CA GLY A 240 -24.81 32.37 10.42
C GLY A 240 -24.16 32.87 9.14
N THR A 241 -23.05 33.58 9.33
CA THR A 241 -22.16 34.03 8.27
C THR A 241 -20.78 33.44 8.52
N ALA A 242 -20.18 32.79 7.52
CA ALA A 242 -18.84 32.23 7.55
C ALA A 242 -17.90 33.01 6.63
N THR A 243 -16.64 33.14 6.99
CA THR A 243 -15.59 33.59 6.07
C THR A 243 -15.19 32.45 5.13
N LEU A 244 -14.43 32.74 4.07
CA LEU A 244 -13.94 31.70 3.13
C LEU A 244 -12.94 30.72 3.77
N ARG A 245 -12.46 31.02 4.97
CA ARG A 245 -11.60 30.12 5.78
C ARG A 245 -12.41 29.19 6.70
N GLU A 246 -13.70 29.51 6.93
CA GLU A 246 -14.61 28.78 7.81
C GLU A 246 -15.55 27.85 7.04
N GLY A 247 -15.01 27.15 6.07
CA GLY A 247 -15.73 26.20 5.23
C GLY A 247 -14.80 25.47 4.30
N LYS A 248 -15.35 24.85 3.27
CA LYS A 248 -14.60 24.15 2.22
C LYS A 248 -15.35 24.20 0.89
N LEU A 249 -14.65 23.97 -0.19
CA LEU A 249 -15.26 23.73 -1.49
C LEU A 249 -15.87 22.33 -1.54
N PRO A 250 -17.00 22.11 -2.23
CA PRO A 250 -17.44 20.78 -2.61
C PRO A 250 -16.37 20.06 -3.45
N TRP A 251 -16.22 18.73 -3.30
CA TRP A 251 -15.14 17.94 -3.88
C TRP A 251 -14.86 18.24 -5.37
N ARG A 252 -15.89 18.40 -6.19
CA ARG A 252 -15.71 18.65 -7.62
C ARG A 252 -15.09 20.02 -7.96
N PHE A 253 -15.13 20.96 -7.02
CA PHE A 253 -14.42 22.25 -7.09
C PHE A 253 -13.14 22.24 -6.27
N GLU A 254 -13.11 21.51 -5.16
CA GLU A 254 -11.94 21.44 -4.29
C GLU A 254 -10.75 20.77 -5.00
N TRP A 255 -10.99 19.68 -5.71
CA TRP A 255 -9.95 18.96 -6.42
C TRP A 255 -9.22 19.85 -7.46
N PRO A 256 -9.89 20.50 -8.44
CA PRO A 256 -9.21 21.46 -9.32
C PRO A 256 -8.66 22.70 -8.59
N ALA A 257 -9.23 23.10 -7.46
CA ALA A 257 -8.67 24.16 -6.63
C ALA A 257 -7.35 23.74 -5.97
N GLN A 258 -7.22 22.47 -5.53
CA GLN A 258 -5.95 21.91 -5.05
C GLN A 258 -4.87 21.97 -6.14
N TRP A 259 -5.23 21.63 -7.40
CA TRP A 259 -4.27 21.71 -8.50
C TRP A 259 -3.71 23.11 -8.69
N ARG A 260 -4.57 24.13 -8.63
CA ARG A 260 -4.16 25.54 -8.70
C ARG A 260 -3.32 25.98 -7.51
N VAL A 261 -3.77 25.65 -6.29
CA VAL A 261 -3.11 26.09 -5.05
C VAL A 261 -1.71 25.47 -4.90
N LEU A 262 -1.57 24.21 -5.28
CA LEU A 262 -0.32 23.45 -5.13
C LEU A 262 0.56 23.49 -6.40
N GLY A 263 0.03 23.97 -7.54
CA GLY A 263 0.73 23.94 -8.82
C GLY A 263 1.00 22.52 -9.34
N VAL A 264 -0.02 21.67 -9.35
CA VAL A 264 0.12 20.23 -9.63
C VAL A 264 0.36 19.98 -11.12
N ASP A 265 1.41 19.23 -11.44
CA ASP A 265 1.78 18.83 -12.81
C ASP A 265 1.36 17.40 -13.16
N PHE A 266 1.33 16.51 -12.18
CA PHE A 266 0.96 15.11 -12.36
C PHE A 266 0.15 14.58 -11.18
N GLU A 267 -0.90 13.80 -11.47
CA GLU A 267 -1.69 13.14 -10.43
C GLU A 267 -2.17 11.75 -10.86
N PRO A 268 -1.76 10.66 -10.17
CA PRO A 268 -2.35 9.34 -10.30
C PRO A 268 -3.61 9.24 -9.45
N PHE A 269 -4.63 8.53 -9.94
CA PHE A 269 -5.88 8.31 -9.19
C PHE A 269 -6.56 7.01 -9.63
N GLY A 270 -7.44 6.48 -8.78
CA GLY A 270 -8.21 5.28 -9.06
C GLY A 270 -9.20 5.46 -10.21
N LYS A 271 -9.55 4.37 -10.87
CA LYS A 271 -10.51 4.35 -12.00
C LYS A 271 -11.89 4.92 -11.65
N ASP A 272 -12.30 4.85 -10.40
CA ASP A 272 -13.55 5.45 -9.92
C ASP A 272 -13.54 6.98 -10.08
N HIS A 273 -12.41 7.62 -9.86
CA HIS A 273 -12.22 9.04 -10.15
C HIS A 273 -12.19 9.31 -11.65
N ALA A 274 -11.54 8.44 -12.44
CA ALA A 274 -11.47 8.58 -13.88
C ALA A 274 -12.86 8.59 -14.55
N GLU A 275 -13.78 7.76 -14.06
CA GLU A 275 -15.15 7.66 -14.54
C GLU A 275 -16.10 8.66 -13.85
N GLY A 276 -15.76 9.09 -12.63
CA GLY A 276 -16.60 9.91 -11.75
C GLY A 276 -16.27 11.40 -11.74
N SER A 277 -15.28 11.79 -10.96
CA SER A 277 -14.99 13.21 -10.67
C SER A 277 -13.98 13.86 -11.62
N TRP A 278 -13.07 13.07 -12.24
CA TRP A 278 -12.04 13.60 -13.12
C TRP A 278 -12.62 14.41 -14.31
N PRO A 279 -13.61 13.92 -15.09
CA PRO A 279 -14.14 14.70 -16.23
C PRO A 279 -14.65 16.07 -15.83
N SER A 280 -15.35 16.18 -14.70
CA SER A 280 -15.85 17.47 -14.20
C SER A 280 -14.74 18.35 -13.63
N GLY A 281 -13.75 17.77 -12.93
CA GLY A 281 -12.61 18.50 -12.40
C GLY A 281 -11.76 19.12 -13.49
N ALA A 282 -11.43 18.34 -14.53
CA ALA A 282 -10.69 18.83 -15.69
C ALA A 282 -11.44 19.93 -16.46
N ASP A 283 -12.75 19.79 -16.61
CA ASP A 283 -13.58 20.79 -17.26
C ASP A 283 -13.67 22.09 -16.42
N ILE A 284 -13.85 21.98 -15.11
CA ILE A 284 -13.83 23.13 -14.19
C ILE A 284 -12.45 23.82 -14.23
N ALA A 285 -11.35 23.08 -14.21
CA ALA A 285 -10.02 23.66 -14.32
C ALA A 285 -9.89 24.51 -15.59
N ARG A 286 -10.24 23.97 -16.76
CA ARG A 286 -10.11 24.67 -18.06
C ARG A 286 -11.11 25.80 -18.25
N ASN A 287 -12.38 25.52 -18.06
CA ASN A 287 -13.46 26.39 -18.50
C ASN A 287 -13.97 27.33 -17.40
N VAL A 288 -13.71 27.08 -16.13
CA VAL A 288 -14.02 27.95 -15.02
C VAL A 288 -12.79 28.66 -14.50
N LEU A 289 -11.77 27.88 -14.11
CA LEU A 289 -10.55 28.44 -13.52
C LEU A 289 -9.58 29.01 -14.56
N GLY A 290 -9.60 28.51 -15.80
CA GLY A 290 -8.68 28.90 -16.87
C GLY A 290 -7.30 28.30 -16.75
N ASP A 291 -7.18 27.16 -16.05
CA ASP A 291 -5.95 26.40 -15.83
C ASP A 291 -5.93 25.11 -16.66
N GLU A 292 -4.75 24.63 -16.99
CA GLU A 292 -4.58 23.28 -17.49
C GLU A 292 -4.63 22.29 -16.31
N PRO A 293 -5.47 21.23 -16.37
CA PRO A 293 -5.43 20.20 -15.35
C PRO A 293 -4.09 19.45 -15.39
N PRO A 294 -3.65 18.79 -14.30
CA PRO A 294 -2.40 18.01 -14.29
C PRO A 294 -2.42 16.89 -15.34
N VAL A 295 -1.26 16.34 -15.66
CA VAL A 295 -1.19 15.10 -16.45
C VAL A 295 -1.82 13.98 -15.64
N PRO A 296 -2.92 13.36 -16.11
CA PRO A 296 -3.61 12.32 -15.37
C PRO A 296 -3.04 10.93 -15.62
N MET A 297 -3.18 10.05 -14.64
CA MET A 297 -2.97 8.61 -14.81
C MET A 297 -3.99 7.84 -13.97
N ALA A 298 -4.90 7.13 -14.65
CA ALA A 298 -5.80 6.22 -13.95
C ALA A 298 -5.12 4.87 -13.72
N TYR A 299 -5.32 4.32 -12.51
CA TYR A 299 -4.92 2.96 -12.21
C TYR A 299 -6.13 2.07 -11.91
N GLU A 300 -6.00 0.78 -12.31
CA GLU A 300 -6.94 -0.26 -11.93
C GLU A 300 -6.75 -0.63 -10.46
N TRP A 301 -7.83 -1.00 -9.81
CA TRP A 301 -7.78 -1.55 -8.46
C TRP A 301 -7.09 -2.90 -8.45
N PHE A 302 -6.52 -3.25 -7.33
CA PHE A 302 -6.15 -4.61 -7.04
C PHE A 302 -7.00 -5.16 -5.89
N THR A 303 -7.09 -6.49 -5.82
CA THR A 303 -7.84 -7.23 -4.81
C THR A 303 -6.88 -7.81 -3.77
N LEU A 304 -7.42 -8.22 -2.64
CA LEU A 304 -6.75 -9.01 -1.62
C LEU A 304 -7.41 -10.39 -1.62
N ASP A 305 -6.65 -11.42 -2.00
CA ASP A 305 -7.14 -12.80 -2.10
C ASP A 305 -8.45 -12.92 -2.92
N GLY A 306 -8.51 -12.20 -4.03
CA GLY A 306 -9.64 -12.19 -4.98
C GLY A 306 -10.81 -11.28 -4.59
N GLU A 307 -10.80 -10.67 -3.41
CA GLU A 307 -11.88 -9.79 -2.93
C GLU A 307 -11.42 -8.32 -2.91
N PRO A 308 -12.29 -7.35 -3.17
CA PRO A 308 -11.95 -5.93 -3.06
C PRO A 308 -11.58 -5.53 -1.63
N PHE A 309 -10.61 -4.63 -1.49
CA PHE A 309 -10.33 -3.99 -0.20
C PHE A 309 -11.56 -3.24 0.31
N SER A 310 -11.83 -3.34 1.59
CA SER A 310 -12.96 -2.67 2.22
C SER A 310 -12.68 -2.34 3.68
N SER A 311 -12.27 -1.11 3.95
CA SER A 311 -12.10 -0.60 5.33
C SER A 311 -13.39 -0.73 6.14
N SER A 312 -14.55 -0.48 5.51
CA SER A 312 -15.85 -0.57 6.18
C SER A 312 -16.27 -2.01 6.51
N ALA A 313 -15.84 -3.00 5.73
CA ALA A 313 -16.12 -4.42 5.97
C ALA A 313 -15.03 -5.10 6.82
N GLY A 314 -13.89 -4.43 7.03
CA GLY A 314 -12.75 -4.99 7.76
C GLY A 314 -11.89 -5.94 6.92
N HIS A 315 -12.08 -5.96 5.58
CA HIS A 315 -11.23 -6.70 4.66
C HIS A 315 -10.11 -5.77 4.19
N VAL A 316 -9.08 -5.65 5.01
CA VAL A 316 -7.93 -4.76 4.81
C VAL A 316 -6.64 -5.48 5.19
N VAL A 317 -5.56 -5.09 4.55
CA VAL A 317 -4.20 -5.39 4.97
C VAL A 317 -3.43 -4.06 4.98
N LEU A 318 -2.79 -3.75 6.09
CA LEU A 318 -1.97 -2.56 6.25
C LEU A 318 -0.59 -2.80 5.64
N VAL A 319 0.15 -1.73 5.40
CA VAL A 319 1.55 -1.83 4.96
C VAL A 319 2.40 -2.59 5.98
N GLN A 320 2.20 -2.32 7.28
CA GLN A 320 2.87 -3.03 8.38
C GLN A 320 2.67 -4.54 8.29
N ASP A 321 1.41 -5.00 8.08
CA ASP A 321 1.09 -6.43 7.95
C ASP A 321 1.81 -7.09 6.76
N VAL A 322 1.93 -6.34 5.65
CA VAL A 322 2.61 -6.81 4.45
C VAL A 322 4.12 -6.90 4.66
N LEU A 323 4.71 -5.94 5.39
CA LEU A 323 6.14 -5.93 5.69
C LEU A 323 6.56 -6.94 6.77
N GLU A 324 5.59 -7.57 7.46
CA GLU A 324 5.85 -8.78 8.24
C GLU A 324 6.04 -10.03 7.36
N LEU A 325 5.65 -9.94 6.08
CA LEU A 325 5.68 -11.05 5.13
C LEU A 325 6.68 -10.84 3.99
N LEU A 326 6.96 -9.60 3.59
CA LEU A 326 7.74 -9.26 2.40
C LEU A 326 8.75 -8.16 2.69
N GLU A 327 9.86 -8.17 1.97
CA GLU A 327 10.78 -7.05 1.88
C GLU A 327 10.13 -5.86 1.14
N VAL A 328 10.55 -4.64 1.48
CA VAL A 328 10.04 -3.38 0.88
C VAL A 328 10.19 -3.38 -0.64
N GLU A 329 11.31 -3.88 -1.15
CA GLU A 329 11.64 -3.96 -2.58
C GLU A 329 10.63 -4.84 -3.35
N VAL A 330 10.17 -5.92 -2.73
CA VAL A 330 9.15 -6.81 -3.30
C VAL A 330 7.78 -6.11 -3.35
N VAL A 331 7.45 -5.34 -2.33
CA VAL A 331 6.23 -4.51 -2.34
C VAL A 331 6.31 -3.43 -3.41
N ARG A 332 7.46 -2.75 -3.55
CA ARG A 332 7.68 -1.78 -4.64
C ARG A 332 7.57 -2.44 -6.02
N LEU A 333 8.07 -3.68 -6.20
CA LEU A 333 7.88 -4.45 -7.44
C LEU A 333 6.39 -4.64 -7.76
N PHE A 334 5.57 -4.96 -6.78
CA PHE A 334 4.13 -5.11 -7.01
C PHE A 334 3.51 -3.85 -7.63
N PHE A 335 3.84 -2.67 -7.09
CA PHE A 335 3.36 -1.38 -7.59
C PHE A 335 4.03 -0.92 -8.89
N SER A 336 5.23 -1.40 -9.23
CA SER A 336 5.92 -1.06 -10.49
C SER A 336 5.26 -1.68 -11.73
N LYS A 337 4.39 -2.65 -11.53
CA LYS A 337 3.66 -3.32 -12.62
C LYS A 337 2.67 -2.35 -13.29
N ASP A 338 2.29 -2.65 -14.53
CA ASP A 338 1.37 -1.82 -15.35
C ASP A 338 0.13 -1.38 -14.55
N PRO A 339 -0.09 -0.07 -14.34
CA PRO A 339 -1.20 0.45 -13.54
C PRO A 339 -2.57 0.18 -14.15
N ARG A 340 -2.67 -0.05 -15.46
CA ARG A 340 -3.93 -0.26 -16.18
C ARG A 340 -4.47 -1.68 -16.09
N ARG A 341 -3.75 -2.58 -15.40
CA ARG A 341 -4.15 -3.98 -15.23
C ARG A 341 -4.58 -4.26 -13.81
N ALA A 342 -5.82 -4.74 -13.67
CA ALA A 342 -6.27 -5.29 -12.40
C ALA A 342 -5.35 -6.46 -11.95
N ARG A 343 -5.07 -6.53 -10.65
CA ARG A 343 -4.18 -7.53 -10.05
C ARG A 343 -4.75 -8.00 -8.74
N ASP A 344 -4.29 -9.15 -8.31
CA ASP A 344 -4.59 -9.69 -6.99
C ASP A 344 -3.33 -9.71 -6.13
N PHE A 345 -3.43 -9.23 -4.91
CA PHE A 345 -2.42 -9.41 -3.87
C PHE A 345 -2.79 -10.68 -3.10
N ALA A 346 -2.36 -11.82 -3.65
CA ALA A 346 -2.68 -13.13 -3.13
C ALA A 346 -1.67 -13.53 -2.05
N VAL A 347 -2.08 -13.51 -0.78
CA VAL A 347 -1.19 -13.80 0.36
C VAL A 347 -0.67 -15.25 0.30
N GLU A 348 -1.46 -16.19 -0.19
CA GLU A 348 -1.03 -17.58 -0.37
C GLU A 348 0.11 -17.76 -1.38
N HIS A 349 0.29 -16.79 -2.31
CA HIS A 349 1.23 -16.87 -3.43
C HIS A 349 2.32 -15.79 -3.40
N LEU A 350 2.68 -15.30 -2.21
CA LEU A 350 3.75 -14.29 -2.07
C LEU A 350 5.13 -14.80 -2.49
N ASP A 351 5.36 -16.11 -2.38
CA ASP A 351 6.56 -16.79 -2.90
C ASP A 351 6.80 -16.48 -4.39
N GLN A 352 5.74 -16.47 -5.20
CA GLN A 352 5.85 -16.14 -6.63
C GLN A 352 6.25 -14.69 -6.88
N LEU A 353 5.80 -13.77 -6.03
CA LEU A 353 6.18 -12.35 -6.13
C LEU A 353 7.64 -12.14 -5.72
N VAL A 354 8.10 -12.85 -4.68
CA VAL A 354 9.51 -12.83 -4.26
C VAL A 354 10.40 -13.45 -5.33
N ASP A 355 10.00 -14.59 -5.91
CA ASP A 355 10.73 -15.24 -7.01
C ASP A 355 10.83 -14.32 -8.25
N GLU A 356 9.77 -13.55 -8.56
CA GLU A 356 9.79 -12.55 -9.64
C GLU A 356 10.82 -11.45 -9.35
N PHE A 357 10.88 -10.96 -8.10
CA PHE A 357 11.87 -9.98 -7.68
C PHE A 357 13.31 -10.53 -7.76
N ASP A 358 13.55 -11.70 -7.16
CA ASP A 358 14.86 -12.34 -7.18
C ASP A 358 15.33 -12.64 -8.61
N ARG A 359 14.41 -13.02 -9.50
CA ARG A 359 14.73 -13.23 -10.91
C ARG A 359 15.08 -11.90 -11.61
N MET A 360 14.32 -10.82 -11.36
CA MET A 360 14.61 -9.50 -11.94
C MET A 360 15.99 -9.02 -11.54
N GLU A 361 16.35 -9.16 -10.27
CA GLU A 361 17.66 -8.81 -9.74
C GLU A 361 18.79 -9.62 -10.39
N ARG A 362 18.61 -10.94 -10.52
CA ARG A 362 19.57 -11.83 -11.20
C ARG A 362 19.73 -11.52 -12.69
N VAL A 363 18.65 -11.09 -13.36
CA VAL A 363 18.71 -10.62 -14.75
C VAL A 363 19.45 -9.31 -14.84
N TYR A 364 19.19 -8.37 -13.91
CA TYR A 364 19.88 -7.08 -13.84
C TYR A 364 21.39 -7.25 -13.71
N PHE A 365 21.86 -8.17 -12.87
CA PHE A 365 23.28 -8.45 -12.70
C PHE A 365 23.84 -9.43 -13.75
N GLY A 366 23.03 -9.93 -14.68
CA GLY A 366 23.47 -10.83 -15.74
C GLY A 366 23.83 -12.25 -15.28
N GLU A 367 23.29 -12.68 -14.14
CA GLU A 367 23.55 -14.00 -13.55
C GLU A 367 22.73 -15.12 -14.21
N VAL A 368 21.65 -14.76 -14.90
CA VAL A 368 20.77 -15.71 -15.60
C VAL A 368 20.49 -15.24 -17.03
N GLU A 369 20.22 -16.21 -17.91
CA GLU A 369 19.78 -15.90 -19.26
C GLU A 369 18.37 -15.29 -19.25
N ALA A 370 18.19 -14.22 -20.03
CA ALA A 370 16.92 -13.51 -20.21
C ALA A 370 16.76 -13.08 -21.67
N ASP A 371 15.52 -12.97 -22.14
CA ASP A 371 15.28 -12.35 -23.44
C ASP A 371 15.51 -10.82 -23.39
N GLU A 372 15.37 -10.16 -24.55
CA GLU A 372 15.67 -8.74 -24.67
C GLU A 372 14.70 -7.88 -23.84
N ASP A 373 13.40 -8.19 -23.90
CA ASP A 373 12.35 -7.45 -23.18
C ASP A 373 12.52 -7.59 -21.65
N GLU A 374 12.83 -8.78 -21.17
CA GLU A 374 13.07 -9.05 -19.75
C GLU A 374 14.30 -8.32 -19.24
N ARG A 375 15.37 -8.30 -20.05
CA ARG A 375 16.61 -7.59 -19.69
C ARG A 375 16.39 -6.08 -19.65
N GLU A 376 15.78 -5.50 -20.69
CA GLU A 376 15.46 -4.08 -20.73
C GLU A 376 14.59 -3.67 -19.53
N ARG A 377 13.62 -4.53 -19.17
CA ARG A 377 12.78 -4.28 -18.00
C ARG A 377 13.57 -4.32 -16.69
N ALA A 378 14.43 -5.32 -16.51
CA ALA A 378 15.25 -5.42 -15.31
C ALA A 378 16.20 -4.23 -15.19
N GLU A 379 16.93 -3.88 -16.28
CA GLU A 379 17.84 -2.74 -16.32
C GLU A 379 17.13 -1.42 -16.01
N ARG A 380 15.87 -1.27 -16.42
CA ARG A 380 15.12 -0.02 -16.23
C ARG A 380 14.41 0.07 -14.89
N VAL A 381 13.82 -1.01 -14.41
CA VAL A 381 12.91 -0.97 -13.25
C VAL A 381 13.64 -1.26 -11.94
N TYR A 382 14.56 -2.23 -11.91
CA TYR A 382 15.21 -2.68 -10.68
C TYR A 382 15.84 -1.55 -9.85
N PRO A 383 16.55 -0.55 -10.43
CA PRO A 383 17.14 0.55 -9.65
C PRO A 383 16.14 1.42 -8.87
N PHE A 384 14.85 1.41 -9.25
CA PHE A 384 13.80 2.13 -8.55
C PHE A 384 13.13 1.31 -7.44
N LEU A 385 13.42 0.00 -7.37
CA LEU A 385 12.86 -0.89 -6.36
C LEU A 385 13.71 -0.94 -5.11
N VAL A 386 15.03 -0.77 -5.25
CA VAL A 386 16.01 -0.90 -4.17
C VAL A 386 16.56 0.47 -3.77
N ASP A 387 16.94 0.62 -2.51
CA ASP A 387 17.57 1.86 -2.05
C ASP A 387 19.03 1.92 -2.51
N ASP A 388 19.72 0.77 -2.53
CA ASP A 388 21.09 0.63 -3.02
C ASP A 388 21.21 -0.59 -3.95
N VAL A 389 21.91 -0.40 -5.08
CA VAL A 389 22.20 -1.48 -6.02
C VAL A 389 23.43 -2.25 -5.54
N ASP A 390 23.21 -3.42 -4.93
CA ASP A 390 24.27 -4.25 -4.34
C ASP A 390 24.48 -5.54 -5.15
N PRO A 391 25.61 -5.65 -5.92
CA PRO A 391 25.91 -6.85 -6.69
C PRO A 391 26.33 -8.05 -5.83
N ASP A 392 26.70 -7.83 -4.57
CA ASP A 392 27.17 -8.85 -3.65
C ASP A 392 26.05 -9.38 -2.71
N ARG A 393 24.80 -8.91 -2.90
CA ARG A 393 23.63 -9.36 -2.13
C ARG A 393 23.42 -10.86 -2.27
N VAL A 394 23.36 -11.55 -1.13
CA VAL A 394 23.06 -12.98 -1.06
C VAL A 394 21.55 -13.19 -0.94
N ARG A 395 21.00 -14.02 -1.83
CA ARG A 395 19.55 -14.33 -1.89
C ARG A 395 19.32 -15.76 -1.41
N ILE A 396 18.51 -15.89 -0.38
CA ILE A 396 17.99 -17.19 0.03
C ILE A 396 16.60 -17.33 -0.60
N PRO A 397 16.30 -18.43 -1.36
CA PRO A 397 14.97 -18.65 -1.92
C PRO A 397 13.89 -18.56 -0.83
N TYR A 398 12.78 -17.91 -1.11
CA TYR A 398 11.77 -17.57 -0.10
C TYR A 398 11.16 -18.81 0.57
N THR A 399 10.84 -19.84 -0.20
CA THR A 399 10.32 -21.12 0.32
C THR A 399 11.37 -21.87 1.15
N PHE A 400 12.65 -21.80 0.78
CA PHE A 400 13.74 -22.34 1.58
C PHE A 400 13.90 -21.56 2.91
N ALA A 401 13.81 -20.23 2.87
CA ALA A 401 13.82 -19.39 4.06
C ALA A 401 12.64 -19.72 5.01
N ALA A 402 11.46 -20.02 4.46
CA ALA A 402 10.31 -20.48 5.25
C ALA A 402 10.63 -21.80 5.99
N VAL A 403 11.24 -22.77 5.31
CA VAL A 403 11.66 -24.01 5.94
C VAL A 403 12.75 -23.79 6.98
N LEU A 404 13.74 -22.90 6.74
CA LEU A 404 14.73 -22.52 7.77
C LEU A 404 14.08 -21.93 9.03
N GLY A 405 12.91 -21.35 8.88
CA GLY A 405 12.07 -20.89 9.98
C GLY A 405 11.63 -21.98 10.96
N MET A 406 11.81 -23.27 10.64
CA MET A 406 11.51 -24.39 11.52
C MET A 406 12.25 -24.36 12.85
N THR A 407 13.34 -23.64 12.94
CA THR A 407 14.17 -23.47 14.14
C THR A 407 14.45 -21.99 14.42
N ASP A 408 14.54 -21.64 15.71
CA ASP A 408 14.94 -20.29 16.16
C ASP A 408 16.47 -20.18 16.41
N ASP A 409 17.22 -21.25 16.15
CA ASP A 409 18.67 -21.31 16.35
C ASP A 409 19.39 -20.67 15.14
N PRO A 410 20.00 -19.48 15.27
CA PRO A 410 20.63 -18.79 14.16
C PRO A 410 21.86 -19.52 13.62
N GLU A 411 22.62 -20.22 14.49
CA GLU A 411 23.80 -20.99 14.07
C GLU A 411 23.38 -22.17 13.18
N LEU A 412 22.28 -22.84 13.53
CA LEU A 412 21.74 -23.93 12.72
C LEU A 412 21.17 -23.43 11.38
N ARG A 413 20.50 -22.25 11.37
CA ARG A 413 20.02 -21.63 10.13
C ARG A 413 21.18 -21.34 9.17
N GLU A 414 22.23 -20.73 9.69
CA GLU A 414 23.45 -20.44 8.91
C GLU A 414 24.10 -21.70 8.40
N GLU A 415 24.28 -22.71 9.25
CA GLU A 415 24.90 -23.99 8.87
C GLU A 415 24.15 -24.66 7.72
N ILE A 416 22.82 -24.78 7.83
CA ILE A 416 21.96 -25.36 6.78
C ILE A 416 22.07 -24.53 5.49
N ALA A 417 21.97 -23.20 5.57
CA ALA A 417 22.02 -22.34 4.39
C ALA A 417 23.38 -22.39 3.66
N ARG A 418 24.49 -22.51 4.40
CA ARG A 418 25.83 -22.71 3.82
C ARG A 418 25.97 -24.09 3.20
N ARG A 419 25.50 -25.14 3.89
CA ARG A 419 25.56 -26.54 3.41
C ARG A 419 24.76 -26.71 2.10
N GLU A 420 23.63 -26.05 1.98
CA GLU A 420 22.82 -26.04 0.75
C GLU A 420 23.32 -25.07 -0.34
N GLY A 421 24.40 -24.33 -0.06
CA GLY A 421 25.04 -23.43 -1.01
C GLY A 421 24.28 -22.12 -1.28
N HIS A 422 23.35 -21.77 -0.40
CA HIS A 422 22.62 -20.50 -0.49
C HIS A 422 23.38 -19.32 0.13
N ILE A 423 24.30 -19.60 1.07
CA ILE A 423 25.23 -18.61 1.62
C ILE A 423 26.66 -19.07 1.27
N PRO A 424 27.50 -18.22 0.64
CA PRO A 424 28.89 -18.56 0.36
C PRO A 424 29.69 -18.88 1.63
N GLU A 425 30.64 -19.80 1.52
CA GLU A 425 31.52 -20.23 2.63
C GLU A 425 32.31 -19.05 3.23
N ASP A 426 32.68 -18.06 2.39
CA ASP A 426 33.49 -16.89 2.74
C ASP A 426 32.64 -15.63 3.04
N ALA A 427 31.31 -15.74 3.06
CA ALA A 427 30.43 -14.64 3.42
C ALA A 427 30.70 -14.17 4.86
N ASP A 428 30.82 -12.87 5.04
CA ASP A 428 31.02 -12.27 6.36
C ASP A 428 29.71 -12.24 7.19
N GLU A 429 29.83 -11.90 8.46
CA GLU A 429 28.71 -11.92 9.41
C GLU A 429 27.58 -10.97 8.97
N ALA A 430 27.89 -9.81 8.41
CA ALA A 430 26.88 -8.85 7.95
C ALA A 430 26.09 -9.37 6.74
N THR A 431 26.77 -10.03 5.79
CA THR A 431 26.16 -10.67 4.63
C THR A 431 25.24 -11.83 5.08
N VAL A 432 25.68 -12.62 6.06
CA VAL A 432 24.89 -13.72 6.62
C VAL A 432 23.64 -13.20 7.32
N GLU A 433 23.77 -12.17 8.18
CA GLU A 433 22.65 -11.56 8.88
C GLU A 433 21.64 -10.99 7.90
N ALA A 434 22.09 -10.26 6.87
CA ALA A 434 21.25 -9.72 5.82
C ALA A 434 20.50 -10.83 5.06
N ALA A 435 21.18 -11.90 4.67
CA ALA A 435 20.56 -13.04 3.97
C ALA A 435 19.52 -13.76 4.83
N LEU A 436 19.82 -13.97 6.12
CA LEU A 436 18.93 -14.66 7.06
C LEU A 436 17.74 -13.79 7.53
N SER A 437 17.77 -12.47 7.30
CA SER A 437 16.64 -11.59 7.66
C SER A 437 15.33 -12.02 6.99
N ARG A 438 15.40 -12.53 5.75
CA ARG A 438 14.26 -13.07 5.00
C ARG A 438 13.56 -14.24 5.71
N VAL A 439 14.28 -14.98 6.56
CA VAL A 439 13.73 -16.15 7.27
C VAL A 439 12.55 -15.78 8.16
N ALA A 440 12.61 -14.63 8.83
CA ALA A 440 11.51 -14.18 9.69
C ALA A 440 10.23 -13.90 8.89
N LEU A 441 10.37 -13.24 7.74
CA LEU A 441 9.26 -12.90 6.84
C LEU A 441 8.64 -14.15 6.22
N ALA A 442 9.48 -15.03 5.69
CA ALA A 442 9.04 -16.27 5.05
C ALA A 442 8.39 -17.25 6.05
N ARG A 443 8.90 -17.34 7.29
CA ARG A 443 8.28 -18.11 8.37
C ARG A 443 6.89 -17.57 8.72
N GLU A 444 6.77 -16.25 8.87
CA GLU A 444 5.49 -15.63 9.20
C GLU A 444 4.46 -15.86 8.08
N TRP A 445 4.88 -15.74 6.81
CA TRP A 445 4.04 -16.12 5.68
C TRP A 445 3.58 -17.57 5.75
N ALA A 446 4.51 -18.52 5.95
CA ALA A 446 4.20 -19.93 6.04
C ALA A 446 3.22 -20.23 7.18
N ARG A 447 3.39 -19.57 8.34
CA ARG A 447 2.53 -19.69 9.52
C ARG A 447 1.12 -19.13 9.28
N ARG A 448 1.00 -17.94 8.67
CA ARG A 448 -0.30 -17.30 8.40
C ARG A 448 -1.12 -18.05 7.36
N THR A 449 -0.48 -18.63 6.38
CA THR A 449 -1.15 -19.39 5.31
C THR A 449 -1.27 -20.87 5.61
N ASP A 450 -0.62 -21.36 6.67
CA ASP A 450 -0.54 -22.78 7.05
C ASP A 450 -0.18 -23.68 5.86
N ASN A 451 0.82 -23.24 5.08
CA ASN A 451 1.24 -23.90 3.85
C ASN A 451 2.25 -25.04 4.10
N GLU A 452 2.64 -25.72 3.03
CA GLU A 452 3.55 -26.88 3.08
C GLU A 452 4.99 -26.58 3.56
N PHE A 453 5.34 -25.32 3.80
CA PHE A 453 6.65 -24.90 4.33
C PHE A 453 6.60 -24.55 5.82
N ASN A 454 5.45 -24.67 6.48
CA ASN A 454 5.24 -24.36 7.89
C ASN A 454 5.64 -25.54 8.78
N TYR A 455 6.92 -25.63 9.12
CA TYR A 455 7.45 -26.69 9.98
C TYR A 455 7.97 -26.17 11.31
N ASP A 456 7.92 -27.04 12.32
CA ASP A 456 8.43 -26.81 13.67
C ASP A 456 9.38 -27.94 14.09
N LEU A 457 10.68 -27.68 14.19
CA LEU A 457 11.67 -28.67 14.58
C LEU A 457 11.58 -28.98 16.09
N LYS A 458 11.29 -30.22 16.45
CA LYS A 458 11.09 -30.71 17.83
C LYS A 458 12.43 -31.05 18.54
N ARG A 459 13.32 -30.07 18.73
CA ARG A 459 14.62 -30.28 19.34
C ARG A 459 14.60 -30.58 20.85
N ARG A 460 13.61 -30.03 21.57
CA ARG A 460 13.57 -30.08 23.06
C ARG A 460 12.72 -31.21 23.63
N SER A 461 11.84 -31.78 22.85
CA SER A 461 11.01 -32.91 23.23
C SER A 461 10.76 -33.77 21.99
N ILE A 462 11.45 -34.88 21.90
CA ILE A 462 11.23 -35.85 20.83
C ILE A 462 9.80 -36.38 20.99
N PRO A 463 8.95 -36.31 19.93
CA PRO A 463 7.60 -36.87 19.96
C PRO A 463 7.64 -38.39 20.25
N ASP A 464 6.71 -38.85 21.06
CA ASP A 464 6.59 -40.27 21.42
C ASP A 464 5.68 -40.95 20.38
N HIS A 465 6.31 -41.73 19.50
CA HIS A 465 5.63 -42.50 18.46
C HIS A 465 5.96 -43.96 18.58
N ASP A 466 4.93 -44.81 18.42
CA ASP A 466 5.10 -46.24 18.30
C ASP A 466 5.45 -46.60 16.84
N PHE A 467 6.63 -47.13 16.60
CA PHE A 467 7.06 -47.70 15.32
C PHE A 467 7.09 -49.24 15.41
N ASP A 468 7.02 -49.92 14.28
CA ASP A 468 7.23 -51.36 14.27
C ASP A 468 8.72 -51.70 14.42
N ASP A 469 9.00 -52.95 14.80
CA ASP A 469 10.36 -53.44 15.08
C ASP A 469 11.34 -53.24 13.89
N ALA A 470 10.84 -53.26 12.63
CA ALA A 470 11.67 -53.09 11.44
C ALA A 470 12.02 -51.62 11.23
N THR A 471 11.07 -50.70 11.44
CA THR A 471 11.26 -49.25 11.37
C THR A 471 12.18 -48.77 12.49
N GLU A 472 12.03 -49.28 13.73
CA GLU A 472 12.93 -48.95 14.84
C GLU A 472 14.37 -49.38 14.53
N ALA A 473 14.55 -50.63 14.04
CA ALA A 473 15.88 -51.12 13.67
C ALA A 473 16.52 -50.33 12.51
N ALA A 474 15.71 -49.85 11.57
CA ALA A 474 16.19 -48.99 10.49
C ALA A 474 16.58 -47.58 10.99
N LEU A 475 15.85 -46.99 11.94
CA LEU A 475 16.18 -45.71 12.57
C LEU A 475 17.49 -45.83 13.37
N ASP A 476 17.68 -46.93 14.13
CA ASP A 476 18.92 -47.17 14.87
C ASP A 476 20.13 -47.32 13.92
N ASP A 477 19.98 -48.04 12.79
CA ASP A 477 21.04 -48.21 11.78
C ASP A 477 21.40 -46.87 11.11
N LEU A 478 20.41 -46.02 10.83
CA LEU A 478 20.66 -44.70 10.30
C LEU A 478 21.35 -43.78 11.33
N ALA A 479 20.97 -43.87 12.60
CA ALA A 479 21.63 -43.15 13.69
C ALA A 479 23.10 -43.57 13.85
N ASP A 480 23.38 -44.87 13.81
CA ASP A 480 24.76 -45.41 13.84
C ASP A 480 25.59 -44.89 12.65
N PHE A 481 24.99 -44.79 11.46
CA PHE A 481 25.64 -44.20 10.29
C PHE A 481 25.98 -42.70 10.51
N LEU A 482 25.04 -41.92 11.04
CA LEU A 482 25.25 -40.50 11.33
C LEU A 482 26.29 -40.25 12.42
N GLU A 483 26.43 -41.18 13.41
CA GLU A 483 27.48 -41.08 14.43
C GLU A 483 28.87 -41.43 13.89
N ALA A 484 28.95 -42.27 12.86
CA ALA A 484 30.21 -42.75 12.29
C ALA A 484 30.75 -41.86 11.15
N GLU A 485 29.89 -41.25 10.41
CA GLU A 485 30.17 -40.48 9.19
C GLU A 485 29.61 -39.04 9.35
N ASP A 486 30.18 -38.09 8.63
CA ASP A 486 29.67 -36.73 8.49
C ASP A 486 29.26 -36.51 7.02
N PRO A 487 28.09 -37.06 6.62
CA PRO A 487 27.67 -37.05 5.23
C PRO A 487 27.16 -35.69 4.80
N ASP A 488 27.37 -35.33 3.51
CA ASP A 488 26.60 -34.25 2.88
C ASP A 488 25.13 -34.67 2.72
N GLY A 489 24.27 -33.67 2.43
CA GLY A 489 22.81 -33.85 2.34
C GLY A 489 22.39 -34.89 1.29
N ASP A 490 23.07 -34.95 0.14
CA ASP A 490 22.75 -35.91 -0.93
C ASP A 490 23.17 -37.33 -0.53
N THR A 491 24.31 -37.46 0.14
CA THR A 491 24.79 -38.76 0.67
C THR A 491 23.83 -39.25 1.76
N LEU A 492 23.43 -38.40 2.69
CA LEU A 492 22.47 -38.75 3.74
C LEU A 492 21.10 -39.11 3.14
N GLN A 493 20.61 -38.33 2.19
CA GLN A 493 19.35 -38.63 1.50
C GLN A 493 19.41 -40.02 0.82
N GLY A 494 20.54 -40.34 0.20
CA GLY A 494 20.79 -41.67 -0.39
C GLY A 494 20.81 -42.78 0.66
N GLU A 495 21.46 -42.57 1.81
CA GLU A 495 21.52 -43.55 2.88
C GLU A 495 20.15 -43.82 3.52
N VAL A 496 19.27 -42.79 3.65
CA VAL A 496 17.89 -43.01 4.09
C VAL A 496 17.17 -44.01 3.19
N TYR A 497 17.33 -43.90 1.85
CA TYR A 497 16.76 -44.89 0.91
C TYR A 497 17.35 -46.28 1.06
N GLU A 498 18.68 -46.39 1.20
CA GLU A 498 19.36 -47.69 1.28
C GLU A 498 19.08 -48.36 2.63
N THR A 499 18.96 -47.60 3.72
CA THR A 499 18.59 -48.11 5.04
C THR A 499 17.18 -48.68 5.05
N ALA A 500 16.19 -47.95 4.49
CA ALA A 500 14.82 -48.44 4.34
C ALA A 500 14.80 -49.81 3.60
N LYS A 501 15.51 -49.90 2.48
CA LYS A 501 15.61 -51.17 1.70
C LYS A 501 16.31 -52.28 2.47
N ARG A 502 17.37 -51.98 3.23
CA ARG A 502 18.14 -52.93 4.00
C ARG A 502 17.30 -53.61 5.07
N HIS A 503 16.36 -52.85 5.66
CA HIS A 503 15.46 -53.32 6.70
C HIS A 503 14.07 -53.75 6.19
N ASP A 504 13.86 -53.79 4.85
CA ASP A 504 12.60 -54.18 4.21
C ASP A 504 11.40 -53.26 4.66
N VAL A 505 11.70 -52.00 4.99
CA VAL A 505 10.70 -50.98 5.33
C VAL A 505 10.26 -50.25 4.05
N ASP A 506 8.96 -49.94 3.92
CA ASP A 506 8.49 -49.09 2.84
C ASP A 506 9.16 -47.70 2.91
N ILE A 507 9.67 -47.23 1.78
CA ILE A 507 10.43 -45.98 1.73
C ILE A 507 9.60 -44.79 2.25
N GLY A 508 8.32 -44.71 1.86
CA GLY A 508 7.42 -43.65 2.31
C GLY A 508 7.14 -43.74 3.81
N GLU A 509 7.00 -44.96 4.36
CA GLU A 509 6.83 -45.17 5.80
C GLU A 509 8.09 -44.78 6.58
N PHE A 510 9.29 -45.07 6.06
CA PHE A 510 10.55 -44.70 6.70
C PHE A 510 10.76 -43.15 6.71
N PHE A 511 10.49 -42.48 5.60
CA PHE A 511 10.50 -41.02 5.59
C PHE A 511 9.46 -40.44 6.56
N SER A 512 8.23 -40.97 6.59
CA SER A 512 7.22 -40.56 7.55
C SER A 512 7.63 -40.75 9.00
N ALA A 513 8.40 -41.83 9.30
CA ALA A 513 8.95 -42.02 10.64
C ALA A 513 9.95 -40.92 11.02
N GLY A 514 10.85 -40.56 10.11
CA GLY A 514 11.76 -39.42 10.29
C GLY A 514 11.00 -38.10 10.53
N TYR A 515 10.00 -37.78 9.71
CA TYR A 515 9.21 -36.55 9.88
C TYR A 515 8.45 -36.53 11.21
N ARG A 516 7.91 -37.64 11.67
CA ARG A 516 7.27 -37.74 12.99
C ARG A 516 8.25 -37.47 14.14
N LEU A 517 9.48 -37.96 14.04
CA LEU A 517 10.49 -37.73 15.08
C LEU A 517 10.94 -36.26 15.13
N PHE A 518 11.13 -35.62 13.96
CA PHE A 518 11.69 -34.27 13.90
C PHE A 518 10.62 -33.18 13.97
N PHE A 519 9.44 -33.39 13.39
CA PHE A 519 8.42 -32.37 13.22
C PHE A 519 7.07 -32.69 13.86
N ASP A 520 6.84 -33.95 14.31
CA ASP A 520 5.53 -34.47 14.74
C ASP A 520 4.49 -34.50 13.59
N GLU A 521 5.01 -34.62 12.36
CA GLU A 521 4.22 -34.59 11.11
C GLU A 521 4.47 -35.89 10.31
N SER A 522 3.58 -36.19 9.35
CA SER A 522 3.76 -37.34 8.45
C SER A 522 4.51 -37.00 7.16
N GLN A 523 4.75 -35.75 6.92
CA GLN A 523 5.43 -35.18 5.74
C GLN A 523 6.37 -34.07 6.20
N GLY A 524 7.36 -33.70 5.36
CA GLY A 524 8.32 -32.66 5.69
C GLY A 524 9.26 -32.35 4.53
N PRO A 525 10.24 -31.46 4.75
CA PRO A 525 11.27 -31.14 3.77
C PRO A 525 12.15 -32.37 3.49
N LYS A 526 13.06 -32.26 2.50
CA LYS A 526 14.06 -33.33 2.28
C LYS A 526 14.89 -33.51 3.55
N LEU A 527 14.90 -34.72 4.13
CA LEU A 527 15.60 -34.97 5.40
C LEU A 527 17.13 -34.85 5.30
N GLY A 528 17.72 -35.14 4.12
CA GLY A 528 19.16 -35.06 3.94
C GLY A 528 19.77 -33.68 4.10
N PRO A 529 19.20 -32.62 3.46
CA PRO A 529 19.66 -31.24 3.61
C PRO A 529 19.48 -30.65 5.02
N PHE A 530 18.46 -31.07 5.74
CA PHE A 530 18.04 -30.52 7.04
C PHE A 530 18.38 -31.47 8.20
#